data_c04b9c97d31906c328ddcf252959982f
#
_entry.id   c04b9c97d31906c328ddcf252959982f
#
_cell.length_a   1.000
_cell.length_b   1.000
_cell.length_c   1.000
_cell.angle_alpha   90.00
_cell.angle_beta   90.00
_cell.angle_gamma   90.00
#
_symmetry.space_group_name_H-M   'P 1'
#
loop_
_entity.id
_entity.type
_entity.pdbx_description
1 polymer ?
#
loop_
_entity_poly.entity_id
_entity_poly.type
_entity_poly.pdbx_seq_one_letter_code
_entity_poly.pdbx_strand_id
1 'polypeptide(L)'
;MNVHEVKSIETKSILSRLKSKDNYWGIAYNMNLYRGCQHGCIYCDTRSCCYGIGDISHISVKKNALELLDHELGTKRGKATIGTGSMNDPYMPLEKQMKLTGGALELIAKHRFPVHVITKSSLVTRDADLLQDIGRTYAAVSFTITTADDEMARKLEPNAPTSSERFKAMKILSDRGIYTGVALMPVLPFYK
;
A
#
# COMPACT_ATOMS: atom_id res chain seq x y z
N MET A 1 22.74 -4.24 -8.66
CA MET A 1 21.28 -4.53 -8.53
C MET A 1 20.80 -4.98 -9.88
N ASN A 2 20.40 -6.25 -10.04
CA ASN A 2 19.75 -6.69 -11.26
C ASN A 2 18.42 -5.95 -11.36
N VAL A 3 18.31 -5.08 -12.36
CA VAL A 3 17.04 -4.45 -12.73
C VAL A 3 16.20 -5.58 -13.31
N HIS A 4 15.39 -6.23 -12.48
CA HIS A 4 14.36 -7.13 -12.99
C HIS A 4 13.49 -6.30 -13.92
N GLU A 5 13.31 -6.79 -15.12
CA GLU A 5 12.57 -6.12 -16.19
C GLU A 5 11.15 -5.83 -15.69
N VAL A 6 10.83 -4.53 -15.51
CA VAL A 6 9.51 -4.10 -15.06
C VAL A 6 8.54 -4.28 -16.22
N LYS A 7 7.59 -5.20 -16.07
CA LYS A 7 6.60 -5.49 -17.11
C LYS A 7 5.42 -4.52 -17.01
N SER A 8 5.01 -3.96 -18.13
CA SER A 8 3.75 -3.21 -18.22
C SER A 8 2.60 -4.15 -18.59
N ILE A 9 1.49 -4.05 -17.86
CA ILE A 9 0.27 -4.82 -18.13
C ILE A 9 -0.94 -3.88 -18.18
N GLU A 10 -1.99 -4.30 -18.86
CA GLU A 10 -3.30 -3.67 -18.81
C GLU A 10 -4.22 -4.44 -17.87
N THR A 11 -5.15 -3.73 -17.24
CA THR A 11 -6.20 -4.31 -16.42
C THR A 11 -7.57 -3.81 -16.86
N LYS A 12 -8.62 -4.55 -16.53
CA LYS A 12 -10.01 -4.18 -16.83
C LYS A 12 -10.66 -3.33 -15.74
N SER A 13 -10.12 -3.36 -14.52
CA SER A 13 -10.61 -2.64 -13.35
C SER A 13 -9.47 -2.43 -12.37
N ILE A 14 -9.56 -1.37 -11.59
CA ILE A 14 -8.57 -1.03 -10.56
C ILE A 14 -9.14 -1.18 -9.14
N LEU A 15 -10.42 -0.85 -8.96
CA LEU A 15 -11.10 -0.98 -7.68
C LEU A 15 -11.87 -2.30 -7.61
N SER A 16 -11.47 -3.20 -6.74
CA SER A 16 -12.21 -4.40 -6.43
C SER A 16 -13.01 -4.24 -5.14
N ARG A 17 -14.34 -4.42 -5.22
CA ARG A 17 -15.20 -4.38 -4.03
C ARG A 17 -14.98 -5.63 -3.19
N LEU A 18 -14.85 -5.44 -1.87
CA LEU A 18 -14.79 -6.57 -0.94
C LEU A 18 -16.14 -7.28 -0.89
N LYS A 19 -16.10 -8.62 -0.88
CA LYS A 19 -17.30 -9.47 -0.82
C LYS A 19 -17.95 -9.43 0.57
N SER A 20 -17.15 -9.31 1.62
CA SER A 20 -17.59 -9.20 3.01
C SER A 20 -17.24 -7.81 3.57
N LYS A 21 -18.00 -7.37 4.58
CA LYS A 21 -17.70 -6.13 5.29
C LYS A 21 -16.39 -6.31 6.05
N ASP A 22 -15.45 -5.41 5.80
CA ASP A 22 -14.25 -5.32 6.62
C ASP A 22 -14.58 -4.63 7.94
N ASN A 23 -14.45 -5.38 9.03
CA ASN A 23 -14.77 -4.89 10.38
C ASN A 23 -13.57 -4.25 11.09
N TYR A 24 -12.35 -4.38 10.54
CA TYR A 24 -11.13 -3.86 11.13
C TYR A 24 -10.76 -2.46 10.62
N TRP A 25 -10.74 -2.31 9.30
CA TRP A 25 -10.23 -1.10 8.64
C TRP A 25 -11.34 -0.27 8.01
N GLY A 26 -12.57 -0.77 7.98
CA GLY A 26 -13.69 -0.13 7.29
C GLY A 26 -13.52 -0.02 5.77
N ILE A 27 -12.64 -0.84 5.19
CA ILE A 27 -12.33 -0.86 3.76
C ILE A 27 -13.48 -1.50 2.98
N ALA A 28 -13.93 -0.85 1.91
CA ALA A 28 -14.93 -1.37 1.00
C ALA A 28 -14.37 -1.73 -0.37
N TYR A 29 -13.29 -1.09 -0.78
CA TYR A 29 -12.62 -1.35 -2.05
C TYR A 29 -11.14 -1.62 -1.83
N ASN A 30 -10.59 -2.62 -2.51
CA ASN A 30 -9.15 -2.80 -2.64
C ASN A 30 -8.65 -2.17 -3.93
N MET A 31 -7.49 -1.51 -3.85
CA MET A 31 -6.76 -0.95 -4.97
C MET A 31 -5.34 -1.51 -4.99
N ASN A 32 -4.96 -2.13 -6.09
CA ASN A 32 -3.59 -2.60 -6.32
C ASN A 32 -3.10 -2.09 -7.69
N LEU A 33 -2.15 -1.18 -7.68
CA LEU A 33 -1.60 -0.53 -8.87
C LEU A 33 -0.51 -1.36 -9.54
N TYR A 34 0.08 -2.27 -8.76
CA TYR A 34 1.16 -3.16 -9.16
C TYR A 34 0.77 -4.62 -8.99
N ARG A 35 1.56 -5.52 -9.55
CA ARG A 35 1.59 -6.95 -9.24
C ARG A 35 3.02 -7.33 -8.88
N GLY A 36 3.20 -8.14 -7.83
CA GLY A 36 4.50 -8.38 -7.20
C GLY A 36 4.88 -7.31 -6.20
N CYS A 37 5.96 -7.52 -5.43
CA CYS A 37 6.43 -6.62 -4.40
C CYS A 37 7.94 -6.74 -4.20
N GLN A 38 8.63 -5.60 -4.17
CA GLN A 38 10.08 -5.56 -4.04
C GLN A 38 10.60 -5.69 -2.61
N HIS A 39 9.73 -5.60 -1.59
CA HIS A 39 10.18 -5.69 -0.19
C HIS A 39 10.76 -7.06 0.17
N GLY A 40 10.35 -8.12 -0.52
CA GLY A 40 10.96 -9.44 -0.40
C GLY A 40 10.75 -10.13 0.95
N CYS A 41 9.71 -9.75 1.71
CA CYS A 41 9.42 -10.36 3.02
C CYS A 41 9.42 -11.87 2.95
N ILE A 42 10.16 -12.54 3.85
CA ILE A 42 10.31 -14.00 3.81
C ILE A 42 9.03 -14.75 4.18
N TYR A 43 8.16 -14.12 4.94
CA TYR A 43 6.88 -14.66 5.43
C TYR A 43 5.67 -14.28 4.54
N CYS A 44 5.89 -13.60 3.41
CA CYS A 44 4.80 -13.04 2.59
C CYS A 44 3.90 -14.16 2.05
N ASP A 45 2.64 -14.16 2.44
CA ASP A 45 1.62 -15.12 1.99
C ASP A 45 1.27 -14.97 0.50
N THR A 46 1.50 -13.79 -0.07
CA THR A 46 1.32 -13.53 -1.52
C THR A 46 2.19 -14.44 -2.40
N ARG A 47 3.21 -15.09 -1.82
CA ARG A 47 3.99 -16.14 -2.49
C ARG A 47 3.22 -17.45 -2.67
N SER A 48 2.11 -17.61 -1.96
CA SER A 48 1.27 -18.81 -2.06
C SER A 48 0.71 -18.98 -3.48
N CYS A 49 0.66 -20.21 -3.95
CA CYS A 49 0.12 -20.56 -5.26
C CYS A 49 -1.35 -20.14 -5.47
N CYS A 50 -2.12 -19.99 -4.39
CA CYS A 50 -3.52 -19.56 -4.46
C CYS A 50 -3.71 -18.14 -5.02
N TYR A 51 -2.69 -17.28 -4.95
CA TYR A 51 -2.74 -15.93 -5.54
C TYR A 51 -2.32 -15.88 -7.01
N GLY A 52 -1.72 -16.95 -7.53
CA GLY A 52 -1.33 -17.05 -8.94
C GLY A 52 -0.34 -15.99 -9.41
N ILE A 53 0.47 -15.41 -8.50
CA ILE A 53 1.41 -14.34 -8.82
C ILE A 53 2.71 -14.88 -9.40
N GLY A 54 3.08 -16.11 -9.04
CA GLY A 54 4.38 -16.68 -9.36
C GLY A 54 5.49 -16.07 -8.50
N ASP A 55 6.62 -15.74 -9.09
CA ASP A 55 7.69 -15.05 -8.37
C ASP A 55 7.30 -13.60 -8.08
N ILE A 56 7.12 -13.30 -6.78
CA ILE A 56 6.71 -11.99 -6.29
C ILE A 56 7.72 -10.88 -6.60
N SER A 57 8.98 -11.22 -6.89
CA SER A 57 10.02 -10.26 -7.25
C SER A 57 9.86 -9.68 -8.67
N HIS A 58 9.11 -10.37 -9.54
CA HIS A 58 8.78 -9.89 -10.87
C HIS A 58 7.63 -8.87 -10.81
N ILE A 59 7.99 -7.61 -10.99
CA ILE A 59 7.03 -6.52 -10.87
C ILE A 59 6.33 -6.25 -12.19
N SER A 60 5.00 -6.17 -12.12
CA SER A 60 4.20 -5.65 -13.23
C SER A 60 3.49 -4.38 -12.82
N VAL A 61 3.52 -3.38 -13.70
CA VAL A 61 2.87 -2.08 -13.54
C VAL A 61 1.61 -2.04 -14.39
N LYS A 62 0.49 -1.68 -13.80
CA LYS A 62 -0.79 -1.50 -14.52
C LYS A 62 -0.78 -0.14 -15.18
N LYS A 63 -0.37 -0.07 -16.46
CA LYS A 63 -0.13 1.20 -17.18
C LYS A 63 -1.37 2.07 -17.36
N ASN A 64 -2.55 1.47 -17.42
CA ASN A 64 -3.84 2.14 -17.56
C ASN A 64 -4.55 2.40 -16.21
N ALA A 65 -3.83 2.25 -15.08
CA ALA A 65 -4.45 2.29 -13.76
C ALA A 65 -5.10 3.63 -13.41
N LEU A 66 -4.44 4.76 -13.71
CA LEU A 66 -4.94 6.09 -13.35
C LEU A 66 -6.18 6.47 -14.17
N GLU A 67 -6.18 6.18 -15.47
CA GLU A 67 -7.33 6.41 -16.34
C GLU A 67 -8.56 5.63 -15.87
N LEU A 68 -8.38 4.33 -15.60
CA LEU A 68 -9.45 3.49 -15.07
C LEU A 68 -9.93 3.97 -13.70
N LEU A 69 -9.01 4.36 -12.83
CA LEU A 69 -9.35 4.84 -11.49
C LEU A 69 -10.19 6.11 -11.55
N ASP A 70 -9.82 7.10 -12.39
CA ASP A 70 -10.58 8.33 -12.56
C ASP A 70 -12.01 8.04 -13.04
N HIS A 71 -12.14 7.17 -14.05
CA HIS A 71 -13.45 6.73 -14.55
C HIS A 71 -14.27 5.99 -13.47
N GLU A 72 -13.66 4.99 -12.80
CA GLU A 72 -14.36 4.21 -11.79
C GLU A 72 -14.82 5.06 -10.60
N LEU A 73 -13.98 5.99 -10.13
CA LEU A 73 -14.35 6.90 -9.04
C LEU A 73 -15.47 7.86 -9.45
N GLY A 74 -15.44 8.37 -10.69
CA GLY A 74 -16.45 9.28 -11.22
C GLY A 74 -17.85 8.65 -11.36
N THR A 75 -17.92 7.34 -11.61
CA THR A 75 -19.19 6.61 -11.80
C THR A 75 -19.82 6.11 -10.50
N LYS A 76 -19.08 6.07 -9.38
CA LYS A 76 -19.61 5.57 -8.10
C LYS A 76 -20.51 6.59 -7.41
N ARG A 77 -21.75 6.19 -7.14
CA ARG A 77 -22.74 7.03 -6.42
C ARG A 77 -22.42 7.19 -4.93
N GLY A 78 -21.90 6.14 -4.28
CA GLY A 78 -21.57 6.13 -2.87
C GLY A 78 -20.06 6.18 -2.64
N LYS A 79 -19.64 6.99 -1.66
CA LYS A 79 -18.23 7.07 -1.25
C LYS A 79 -17.96 6.03 -0.15
N ALA A 80 -16.90 5.25 -0.32
CA ALA A 80 -16.51 4.26 0.68
C ALA A 80 -14.98 4.09 0.66
N THR A 81 -14.40 3.67 1.76
CA THR A 81 -12.96 3.63 1.97
C THR A 81 -12.26 2.70 0.98
N ILE A 82 -11.24 3.25 0.33
CA ILE A 82 -10.35 2.53 -0.56
C ILE A 82 -9.13 2.10 0.27
N GLY A 83 -8.88 0.79 0.34
CA GLY A 83 -7.70 0.21 0.95
C GLY A 83 -6.62 -0.09 -0.08
N THR A 84 -5.37 0.08 0.32
CA THR A 84 -4.19 -0.34 -0.46
C THR A 84 -3.30 -1.24 0.38
N GLY A 85 -2.38 -1.95 -0.25
CA GLY A 85 -1.37 -2.73 0.45
C GLY A 85 -1.76 -4.18 0.76
N SER A 86 -2.89 -4.67 0.25
CA SER A 86 -3.34 -6.05 0.52
C SER A 86 -2.53 -7.11 -0.23
N MET A 87 -2.07 -6.84 -1.45
CA MET A 87 -1.35 -7.82 -2.29
C MET A 87 0.10 -7.44 -2.57
N ASN A 88 0.42 -6.17 -2.47
CA ASN A 88 1.75 -5.59 -2.65
C ASN A 88 1.84 -4.28 -1.87
N ASP A 89 3.04 -3.83 -1.61
CA ASP A 89 3.20 -2.53 -0.97
C ASP A 89 3.05 -1.40 -1.99
N PRO A 90 2.13 -0.45 -1.78
CA PRO A 90 1.91 0.68 -2.70
C PRO A 90 3.11 1.63 -2.77
N TYR A 91 4.02 1.57 -1.80
CA TYR A 91 5.22 2.39 -1.71
C TYR A 91 6.51 1.56 -1.76
N MET A 92 6.49 0.41 -2.45
CA MET A 92 7.73 -0.33 -2.71
C MET A 92 8.77 0.53 -3.47
N PRO A 93 10.06 0.18 -3.48
CA PRO A 93 11.12 1.02 -4.07
C PRO A 93 10.84 1.57 -5.46
N LEU A 94 10.19 0.79 -6.34
CA LEU A 94 9.82 1.22 -7.69
C LEU A 94 8.91 2.45 -7.70
N GLU A 95 8.05 2.60 -6.70
CA GLU A 95 7.11 3.72 -6.58
C GLU A 95 7.84 5.08 -6.48
N LYS A 96 9.09 5.09 -6.04
CA LYS A 96 9.91 6.31 -6.02
C LYS A 96 10.07 6.93 -7.41
N GLN A 97 10.14 6.07 -8.44
CA GLN A 97 10.28 6.49 -9.84
C GLN A 97 8.92 6.61 -10.54
N MET A 98 8.03 5.62 -10.33
CA MET A 98 6.74 5.53 -11.05
C MET A 98 5.72 6.57 -10.57
N LYS A 99 5.75 6.95 -9.30
CA LYS A 99 4.80 7.90 -8.66
C LYS A 99 3.32 7.56 -8.90
N LEU A 100 3.04 6.29 -9.16
CA LEU A 100 1.69 5.85 -9.54
C LEU A 100 0.71 5.92 -8.36
N THR A 101 1.21 5.63 -7.15
CA THR A 101 0.41 5.76 -5.92
C THR A 101 0.09 7.23 -5.63
N GLY A 102 1.05 8.13 -5.83
CA GLY A 102 0.81 9.57 -5.72
C GLY A 102 -0.30 10.03 -6.68
N GLY A 103 -0.22 9.68 -7.97
CA GLY A 103 -1.26 9.98 -8.95
C GLY A 103 -2.62 9.38 -8.60
N ALA A 104 -2.66 8.18 -8.02
CA ALA A 104 -3.91 7.59 -7.53
C ALA A 104 -4.49 8.37 -6.34
N LEU A 105 -3.66 8.85 -5.41
CA LEU A 105 -4.10 9.69 -4.29
C LEU A 105 -4.64 11.04 -4.77
N GLU A 106 -4.05 11.66 -5.81
CA GLU A 106 -4.58 12.88 -6.42
C GLU A 106 -6.02 12.67 -6.94
N LEU A 107 -6.27 11.54 -7.62
CA LEU A 107 -7.60 11.19 -8.10
C LEU A 107 -8.57 10.89 -6.94
N ILE A 108 -8.12 10.21 -5.90
CA ILE A 108 -8.91 9.94 -4.69
C ILE A 108 -9.31 11.24 -4.01
N ALA A 109 -8.40 12.21 -3.89
CA ALA A 109 -8.68 13.56 -3.37
C ALA A 109 -9.69 14.30 -4.25
N LYS A 110 -9.45 14.35 -5.58
CA LYS A 110 -10.34 14.96 -6.59
C LYS A 110 -11.77 14.45 -6.45
N HIS A 111 -11.95 13.15 -6.32
CA HIS A 111 -13.26 12.51 -6.21
C HIS A 111 -13.79 12.43 -4.77
N ARG A 112 -13.04 12.93 -3.78
CA ARG A 112 -13.42 12.95 -2.35
C ARG A 112 -13.77 11.57 -1.79
N PHE A 113 -12.95 10.56 -2.09
CA PHE A 113 -13.06 9.25 -1.48
C PHE A 113 -12.18 9.16 -0.24
N PRO A 114 -12.61 8.43 0.80
CA PRO A 114 -11.74 8.09 1.92
C PRO A 114 -10.71 7.03 1.51
N VAL A 115 -9.52 7.07 2.14
CA VAL A 115 -8.43 6.13 1.87
C VAL A 115 -7.83 5.56 3.14
N HIS A 116 -7.44 4.29 3.09
CA HIS A 116 -6.60 3.66 4.09
C HIS A 116 -5.39 3.02 3.40
N VAL A 117 -4.22 3.56 3.67
CA VAL A 117 -2.96 3.05 3.15
C VAL A 117 -2.33 2.09 4.15
N ILE A 118 -1.99 0.88 3.72
CA ILE A 118 -1.21 -0.07 4.51
C ILE A 118 0.14 -0.24 3.81
N THR A 119 1.24 0.04 4.52
CA THR A 119 2.59 0.01 3.94
C THR A 119 3.66 -0.35 4.95
N LYS A 120 4.81 -0.80 4.47
CA LYS A 120 6.07 -0.91 5.20
C LYS A 120 7.03 0.24 4.90
N SER A 121 6.67 1.10 3.96
CA SER A 121 7.60 2.08 3.39
C SER A 121 7.48 3.45 4.04
N SER A 122 8.62 4.02 4.42
CA SER A 122 8.70 5.42 4.83
C SER A 122 8.45 6.41 3.66
N LEU A 123 8.48 5.93 2.41
CA LEU A 123 8.21 6.75 1.22
C LEU A 123 6.80 7.36 1.21
N VAL A 124 5.86 6.80 1.95
CA VAL A 124 4.49 7.36 2.09
C VAL A 124 4.50 8.81 2.59
N THR A 125 5.52 9.25 3.30
CA THR A 125 5.67 10.65 3.76
C THR A 125 5.81 11.64 2.61
N ARG A 126 6.24 11.18 1.41
CA ARG A 126 6.28 11.99 0.19
C ARG A 126 4.92 12.59 -0.16
N ASP A 127 3.87 11.81 0.05
CA ASP A 127 2.51 12.14 -0.34
C ASP A 127 1.66 12.65 0.86
N ALA A 128 2.33 13.14 1.92
CA ALA A 128 1.66 13.60 3.13
C ALA A 128 0.67 14.74 2.88
N ASP A 129 0.96 15.64 1.94
CA ASP A 129 0.04 16.75 1.62
C ASP A 129 -1.25 16.24 0.98
N LEU A 130 -1.18 15.24 0.10
CA LEU A 130 -2.34 14.57 -0.49
C LEU A 130 -3.15 13.83 0.58
N LEU A 131 -2.48 13.09 1.46
CA LEU A 131 -3.14 12.39 2.55
C LEU A 131 -3.83 13.35 3.52
N GLN A 132 -3.25 14.51 3.78
CA GLN A 132 -3.85 15.56 4.60
C GLN A 132 -5.10 16.17 3.92
N ASP A 133 -5.07 16.39 2.61
CA ASP A 133 -6.25 16.86 1.86
C ASP A 133 -7.37 15.82 1.84
N ILE A 134 -7.05 14.55 1.59
CA ILE A 134 -8.01 13.43 1.69
C ILE A 134 -8.55 13.30 3.12
N GLY A 135 -7.73 13.62 4.12
CA GLY A 135 -8.07 13.61 5.55
C GLY A 135 -9.26 14.48 5.91
N ARG A 136 -9.64 15.46 5.09
CA ARG A 136 -10.90 16.22 5.24
C ARG A 136 -12.15 15.33 5.12
N THR A 137 -12.01 14.19 4.44
CA THR A 137 -13.03 13.14 4.41
C THR A 137 -12.64 12.02 5.38
N TYR A 138 -11.57 11.32 5.09
CA TYR A 138 -10.88 10.36 5.95
C TYR A 138 -9.62 9.85 5.24
N ALA A 139 -8.48 9.94 5.90
CA ALA A 139 -7.25 9.29 5.48
C ALA A 139 -6.56 8.65 6.70
N ALA A 140 -6.13 7.41 6.54
CA ALA A 140 -5.33 6.71 7.54
C ALA A 140 -4.16 5.98 6.89
N VAL A 141 -3.05 5.90 7.63
CA VAL A 141 -1.87 5.14 7.22
C VAL A 141 -1.51 4.14 8.32
N SER A 142 -1.60 2.85 8.00
CA SER A 142 -1.14 1.79 8.89
C SER A 142 0.22 1.28 8.43
N PHE A 143 1.20 1.35 9.34
CA PHE A 143 2.51 0.75 9.10
C PHE A 143 2.51 -0.70 9.57
N THR A 144 2.82 -1.63 8.67
CA THR A 144 3.06 -3.02 9.09
C THR A 144 4.40 -3.08 9.82
N ILE A 145 4.39 -3.52 11.06
CA ILE A 145 5.57 -3.68 11.92
C ILE A 145 5.46 -5.05 12.59
N THR A 146 6.37 -5.97 12.26
CA THR A 146 6.39 -7.34 12.79
C THR A 146 7.26 -7.48 14.03
N THR A 147 8.24 -6.58 14.19
CA THR A 147 9.18 -6.53 15.33
C THR A 147 9.64 -5.09 15.53
N ALA A 148 10.01 -4.73 16.75
CA ALA A 148 10.63 -3.43 17.03
C ALA A 148 12.17 -3.45 16.84
N ASP A 149 12.76 -4.64 16.68
CA ASP A 149 14.18 -4.84 16.45
C ASP A 149 14.54 -4.65 14.98
N ASP A 150 15.38 -3.66 14.69
CA ASP A 150 15.80 -3.32 13.31
C ASP A 150 16.66 -4.41 12.66
N GLU A 151 17.47 -5.16 13.43
CA GLU A 151 18.28 -6.24 12.89
C GLU A 151 17.39 -7.40 12.46
N MET A 152 16.43 -7.75 13.30
CA MET A 152 15.42 -8.76 12.98
C MET A 152 14.56 -8.32 11.79
N ALA A 153 14.13 -7.06 11.74
CA ALA A 153 13.36 -6.52 10.63
C ALA A 153 14.10 -6.67 9.29
N ARG A 154 15.41 -6.41 9.24
CA ARG A 154 16.21 -6.60 8.01
C ARG A 154 16.30 -8.07 7.59
N LYS A 155 16.31 -9.01 8.52
CA LYS A 155 16.31 -10.45 8.20
C LYS A 155 14.97 -10.92 7.65
N LEU A 156 13.87 -10.39 8.18
CA LEU A 156 12.49 -10.77 7.81
C LEU A 156 12.01 -10.05 6.54
N GLU A 157 12.45 -8.81 6.33
CA GLU A 157 11.95 -7.87 5.33
C GLU A 157 13.12 -7.15 4.63
N PRO A 158 13.96 -7.87 3.88
CA PRO A 158 15.31 -7.43 3.49
C PRO A 158 15.36 -6.14 2.67
N ASN A 159 14.30 -5.80 1.94
CA ASN A 159 14.26 -4.59 1.10
C ASN A 159 13.23 -3.55 1.58
N ALA A 160 12.68 -3.73 2.78
CA ALA A 160 11.80 -2.74 3.40
C ALA A 160 12.59 -1.83 4.35
N PRO A 161 12.15 -0.60 4.61
CA PRO A 161 12.70 0.23 5.68
C PRO A 161 12.63 -0.48 7.03
N THR A 162 13.57 -0.19 7.90
CA THR A 162 13.60 -0.74 9.27
C THR A 162 12.41 -0.29 10.10
N SER A 163 12.15 -0.95 11.21
CA SER A 163 11.08 -0.58 12.12
C SER A 163 11.25 0.83 12.68
N SER A 164 12.47 1.22 13.04
CA SER A 164 12.81 2.58 13.46
C SER A 164 12.51 3.64 12.40
N GLU A 165 12.77 3.35 11.12
CA GLU A 165 12.43 4.24 10.01
C GLU A 165 10.92 4.37 9.80
N ARG A 166 10.17 3.28 9.99
CA ARG A 166 8.70 3.30 9.95
C ARG A 166 8.11 4.09 11.11
N PHE A 167 8.63 3.97 12.33
CA PHE A 167 8.21 4.79 13.46
C PHE A 167 8.48 6.28 13.25
N LYS A 168 9.62 6.63 12.65
CA LYS A 168 9.92 8.02 12.25
C LYS A 168 8.92 8.54 11.23
N ALA A 169 8.61 7.75 10.20
CA ALA A 169 7.61 8.11 9.18
C ALA A 169 6.21 8.26 9.80
N MET A 170 5.83 7.35 10.71
CA MET A 170 4.57 7.43 11.45
C MET A 170 4.47 8.74 12.23
N LYS A 171 5.55 9.11 12.96
CA LYS A 171 5.58 10.38 13.69
C LYS A 171 5.39 11.58 12.76
N ILE A 172 6.09 11.63 11.61
CA ILE A 172 5.96 12.71 10.62
C ILE A 172 4.51 12.87 10.15
N LEU A 173 3.82 11.77 9.85
CA LEU A 173 2.42 11.81 9.41
C LEU A 173 1.47 12.21 10.55
N SER A 174 1.70 11.68 11.75
CA SER A 174 0.91 12.02 12.94
C SER A 174 1.05 13.50 13.30
N ASP A 175 2.25 14.06 13.26
CA ASP A 175 2.50 15.49 13.52
C ASP A 175 1.77 16.40 12.49
N ARG A 176 1.39 15.86 11.32
CA ARG A 176 0.56 16.53 10.31
C ARG A 176 -0.94 16.27 10.47
N GLY A 177 -1.35 15.61 11.54
CA GLY A 177 -2.76 15.31 11.83
C GLY A 177 -3.36 14.18 10.98
N ILE A 178 -2.52 13.37 10.31
CA ILE A 178 -2.96 12.18 9.58
C ILE A 178 -3.09 11.03 10.56
N TYR A 179 -4.21 10.30 10.53
CA TYR A 179 -4.37 9.11 11.37
C TYR A 179 -3.31 8.06 11.01
N THR A 180 -2.55 7.63 12.02
CA THR A 180 -1.54 6.59 11.87
C THR A 180 -1.75 5.46 12.85
N GLY A 181 -1.39 4.25 12.44
CA GLY A 181 -1.49 3.06 13.27
C GLY A 181 -0.44 2.01 12.93
N VAL A 182 -0.29 1.03 13.82
CA VAL A 182 0.55 -0.15 13.60
C VAL A 182 -0.33 -1.33 13.26
N ALA A 183 -0.04 -1.98 12.13
CA ALA A 183 -0.53 -3.30 11.80
C ALA A 183 0.52 -4.33 12.22
N LEU A 184 0.33 -4.94 13.40
CA LEU A 184 1.20 -6.00 13.90
C LEU A 184 0.87 -7.31 13.18
N MET A 185 1.34 -7.45 11.94
CA MET A 185 1.05 -8.57 11.05
C MET A 185 2.26 -8.98 10.19
N PRO A 186 2.59 -10.28 10.12
CA PRO A 186 2.10 -11.35 10.99
C PRO A 186 2.70 -11.25 12.40
N VAL A 187 2.00 -11.82 13.38
CA VAL A 187 2.62 -12.12 14.66
C VAL A 187 3.44 -13.40 14.47
N LEU A 188 4.76 -13.27 14.48
CA LEU A 188 5.66 -14.40 14.24
C LEU A 188 5.90 -15.15 15.56
N PRO A 189 5.56 -16.45 15.64
CA PRO A 189 5.84 -17.24 16.83
C PRO A 189 7.36 -17.42 16.99
N PHE A 190 7.83 -17.53 18.23
CA PHE A 190 9.22 -17.80 18.62
C PHE A 190 10.24 -16.67 18.37
N TYR A 191 9.84 -15.52 17.90
CA TYR A 191 10.68 -14.31 17.88
C TYR A 191 10.32 -13.45 19.10
N LYS A 192 11.30 -13.32 20.01
CA LYS A 192 11.20 -12.42 21.17
C LYS A 192 11.83 -11.07 20.83
#